data_1018ea9d3b4c33f4256dc949d689bb7c
#
_entry.id   1018ea9d3b4c33f4256dc949d689bb7c
#
_cell.length_a   1.000
_cell.length_b   1.000
_cell.length_c   1.000
_cell.angle_alpha   90.00
_cell.angle_beta   90.00
_cell.angle_gamma   90.00
#
_symmetry.space_group_name_H-M   'P 1'
#
loop_
_entity.id
_entity.type
_entity.pdbx_description
1 polymer ?
#
loop_
_entity_poly.entity_id
_entity_poly.type
_entity_poly.pdbx_seq_one_letter_code
_entity_poly.pdbx_strand_id
1 'polypeptide(L)'
;MAVRIRLRRVGSKKNPIWRIVVADKRAPRDGRTIETIGQYNAQTDPSTIVIDEERANYWLERGAQPSERVAGLLRIKGIKATGS
;
A
#
# COMPACT_ATOMS: atom_id res chain seq x y z
N MET A 1 7.00 11.71 -12.93
CA MET A 1 6.96 11.71 -11.47
C MET A 1 7.07 10.26 -10.98
N ALA A 2 8.04 9.97 -10.15
CA ALA A 2 8.23 8.61 -9.64
C ALA A 2 7.42 8.46 -8.35
N VAL A 3 6.44 7.55 -8.37
CA VAL A 3 5.52 7.34 -7.27
C VAL A 3 5.59 5.87 -6.86
N ARG A 4 5.57 5.62 -5.56
CA ARG A 4 5.56 4.26 -5.01
C ARG A 4 4.35 4.02 -4.12
N ILE A 5 3.88 2.79 -4.15
CA ILE A 5 2.85 2.32 -3.22
C ILE A 5 3.57 1.44 -2.21
N ARG A 6 3.51 1.82 -0.95
CA ARG A 6 4.26 1.11 0.10
C ARG A 6 3.47 1.05 1.40
N LEU A 7 3.96 0.20 2.31
CA LEU A 7 3.35 0.08 3.63
C LEU A 7 4.00 1.06 4.59
N ARG A 8 3.17 1.71 5.39
CA ARG A 8 3.60 2.58 6.47
C ARG A 8 3.08 2.03 7.78
N ARG A 9 3.97 1.82 8.74
CA ARG A 9 3.56 1.32 10.05
C ARG A 9 2.91 2.43 10.86
N VAL A 10 1.74 2.14 11.42
CA VAL A 10 1.04 3.04 12.34
C VAL A 10 0.55 2.20 13.52
N GLY A 11 0.09 2.88 14.57
CA GLY A 11 -0.37 2.20 15.78
C GLY A 11 0.74 2.02 16.80
N SER A 12 0.47 1.25 17.84
CA SER A 12 1.40 1.05 18.95
C SER A 12 2.37 -0.10 18.64
N LYS A 13 3.42 -0.23 19.48
CA LYS A 13 4.37 -1.33 19.36
C LYS A 13 3.70 -2.69 19.53
N LYS A 14 2.66 -2.76 20.35
CA LYS A 14 1.95 -4.00 20.63
C LYS A 14 0.88 -4.31 19.60
N ASN A 15 0.38 -3.30 18.90
CA ASN A 15 -0.67 -3.44 17.89
C ASN A 15 -0.28 -2.71 16.59
N PRO A 16 0.72 -3.22 15.88
CA PRO A 16 1.12 -2.59 14.63
C PRO A 16 0.05 -2.76 13.56
N ILE A 17 -0.32 -1.67 12.94
CA ILE A 17 -1.21 -1.65 11.80
C ILE A 17 -0.42 -1.02 10.65
N TRP A 18 -0.56 -1.59 9.47
CA TRP A 18 0.12 -1.09 8.28
C TRP A 18 -0.86 -0.37 7.38
N ARG A 19 -0.52 0.81 6.95
CA ARG A 19 -1.31 1.52 5.95
C ARG A 19 -0.66 1.38 4.59
N ILE A 20 -1.48 1.18 3.58
CA ILE A 20 -1.03 1.13 2.20
C ILE A 20 -1.10 2.55 1.68
N VAL A 21 0.06 3.14 1.41
CA VAL A 21 0.14 4.56 1.08
C VAL A 21 0.83 4.77 -0.26
N VAL A 22 0.44 5.84 -0.92
CA VAL A 22 1.08 6.31 -2.14
C VAL A 22 1.99 7.46 -1.77
N ALA A 23 3.25 7.39 -2.16
CA ALA A 23 4.22 8.41 -1.82
C ALA A 23 5.21 8.62 -2.94
N ASP A 24 5.82 9.82 -2.96
CA ASP A 24 6.90 10.10 -3.89
C ASP A 24 8.08 9.16 -3.58
N LYS A 25 8.70 8.63 -4.63
CA LYS A 25 9.87 7.76 -4.50
C LYS A 25 10.98 8.38 -3.65
N ARG A 26 11.12 9.69 -3.70
CA ARG A 26 12.15 10.42 -2.96
C ARG A 26 11.80 10.70 -1.51
N ALA A 27 10.53 10.55 -1.16
CA ALA A 27 10.11 10.81 0.22
C ALA A 27 10.68 9.76 1.16
N PRO A 28 11.17 10.16 2.34
CA PRO A 28 11.61 9.18 3.32
C PRO A 28 10.45 8.32 3.78
N ARG A 29 10.78 7.16 4.35
CA ARG A 29 9.78 6.18 4.79
C ARG A 29 8.70 6.80 5.69
N ASP A 30 9.11 7.70 6.59
CA ASP A 30 8.20 8.37 7.51
C ASP A 30 7.81 9.77 7.03
N GLY A 31 8.06 10.06 5.76
CA GLY A 31 7.74 11.35 5.18
C GLY A 31 6.30 11.47 4.72
N ARG A 32 6.01 12.55 4.03
CA ARG A 32 4.66 12.83 3.54
C ARG A 32 4.18 11.74 2.58
N THR A 33 2.92 11.37 2.75
CA THR A 33 2.25 10.51 1.79
C THR A 33 1.34 11.37 0.92
N ILE A 34 1.15 10.93 -0.33
CA ILE A 34 0.23 11.59 -1.23
C ILE A 34 -1.20 11.20 -0.87
N GLU A 35 -1.40 9.90 -0.62
CA GLU A 35 -2.73 9.36 -0.37
C GLU A 35 -2.61 8.03 0.38
N THR A 36 -3.57 7.74 1.24
CA THR A 36 -3.71 6.42 1.87
C THR A 36 -4.81 5.67 1.12
N ILE A 37 -4.48 4.51 0.57
CA ILE A 37 -5.41 3.73 -0.24
C ILE A 37 -5.85 2.42 0.39
N GLY A 38 -5.38 2.14 1.59
CA GLY A 38 -5.80 0.92 2.27
C GLY A 38 -5.07 0.72 3.59
N GLN A 39 -5.35 -0.42 4.20
CA GLN A 39 -4.68 -0.81 5.43
C GLN A 39 -4.57 -2.33 5.52
N TYR A 40 -3.60 -2.78 6.29
CA TYR A 40 -3.33 -4.18 6.50
C TYR A 40 -3.10 -4.43 7.98
N ASN A 41 -3.83 -5.39 8.54
CA ASN A 41 -3.67 -5.80 9.92
C ASN A 41 -3.43 -7.30 9.96
N ALA A 42 -2.19 -7.68 10.25
CA ALA A 42 -1.79 -9.09 10.29
C ALA A 42 -2.14 -9.77 11.62
N GLN A 43 -2.56 -9.00 12.61
CA GLN A 43 -2.87 -9.54 13.94
C GLN A 43 -4.24 -10.20 14.02
N THR A 44 -5.14 -9.85 13.11
CA THR A 44 -6.44 -10.49 13.06
C THR A 44 -6.31 -11.86 12.38
N ASP A 45 -7.19 -12.78 12.72
CA ASP A 45 -7.21 -14.11 12.11
C ASP A 45 -8.59 -14.33 11.48
N PRO A 46 -8.73 -14.35 10.14
CA PRO A 46 -7.64 -14.11 9.17
C PRO A 46 -7.19 -12.65 9.14
N SER A 47 -6.02 -12.42 8.54
CA SER A 47 -5.49 -11.05 8.38
C SER A 47 -6.48 -10.16 7.65
N THR A 48 -6.65 -8.95 8.16
CA THR A 48 -7.54 -7.97 7.52
C THR A 48 -6.76 -7.16 6.50
N ILE A 49 -7.24 -7.17 5.26
CA ILE A 49 -6.67 -6.38 4.18
C ILE A 49 -7.79 -5.56 3.56
N VAL A 50 -7.67 -4.25 3.63
CA VAL A 50 -8.63 -3.34 3.02
C VAL A 50 -7.88 -2.50 1.99
N ILE A 51 -8.31 -2.53 0.75
CA ILE A 51 -7.69 -1.76 -0.33
C ILE A 51 -8.79 -1.11 -1.15
N ASP A 52 -8.65 0.19 -1.39
CA ASP A 52 -9.51 0.90 -2.32
C ASP A 52 -9.05 0.55 -3.75
N GLU A 53 -9.74 -0.39 -4.39
CA GLU A 53 -9.37 -0.88 -5.71
C GLU A 53 -9.33 0.24 -6.74
N GLU A 54 -10.28 1.14 -6.68
CA GLU A 54 -10.39 2.24 -7.62
C GLU A 54 -9.15 3.14 -7.55
N ARG A 55 -8.75 3.50 -6.34
CA ARG A 55 -7.57 4.35 -6.15
C ARG A 55 -6.28 3.58 -6.46
N ALA A 56 -6.21 2.31 -6.10
CA ALA A 56 -5.06 1.48 -6.43
C ALA A 56 -4.88 1.41 -7.94
N ASN A 57 -5.94 1.13 -8.67
CA ASN A 57 -5.89 1.09 -10.13
C ASN A 57 -5.49 2.43 -10.73
N TYR A 58 -6.03 3.52 -10.18
CA TYR A 58 -5.69 4.87 -10.60
C TYR A 58 -4.18 5.10 -10.59
N TRP A 59 -3.54 4.75 -9.47
CA TRP A 59 -2.11 4.97 -9.32
C TRP A 59 -1.28 3.98 -10.12
N LEU A 60 -1.70 2.72 -10.19
CA LEU A 60 -1.00 1.71 -10.98
C LEU A 60 -1.01 2.06 -12.47
N GLU A 61 -2.13 2.55 -12.98
CA GLU A 61 -2.24 2.98 -14.36
C GLU A 61 -1.30 4.15 -14.67
N ARG A 62 -0.96 4.93 -13.67
CA ARG A 62 -0.05 6.07 -13.80
C ARG A 62 1.41 5.70 -13.54
N GLY A 63 1.70 4.41 -13.43
CA GLY A 63 3.05 3.93 -13.26
C GLY A 63 3.57 3.87 -11.84
N ALA A 64 2.69 3.98 -10.85
CA ALA A 64 3.11 3.81 -9.46
C ALA A 64 3.64 2.39 -9.26
N GLN A 65 4.78 2.27 -8.58
CA GLN A 65 5.43 0.99 -8.36
C GLN A 65 5.13 0.47 -6.96
N PRO A 66 4.44 -0.67 -6.82
CA PRO A 66 4.20 -1.26 -5.50
C PRO A 66 5.46 -1.93 -4.97
N SER A 67 5.67 -1.85 -3.65
CA SER A 67 6.72 -2.63 -3.01
C SER A 67 6.35 -4.11 -3.10
N GLU A 68 7.32 -4.99 -2.83
CA GLU A 68 7.06 -6.42 -2.87
C GLU A 68 5.89 -6.84 -1.98
N ARG A 69 5.83 -6.29 -0.78
CA ARG A 69 4.74 -6.61 0.15
C ARG A 69 3.40 -6.12 -0.37
N VAL A 70 3.37 -4.89 -0.88
CA VAL A 70 2.13 -4.35 -1.45
C VAL A 70 1.70 -5.15 -2.66
N ALA A 71 2.65 -5.52 -3.53
CA ALA A 71 2.33 -6.35 -4.69
C ALA A 71 1.70 -7.68 -4.28
N GLY A 72 2.21 -8.28 -3.20
CA GLY A 72 1.62 -9.50 -2.66
C GLY A 72 0.19 -9.30 -2.15
N LEU A 73 -0.04 -8.20 -1.44
CA LEU A 73 -1.39 -7.87 -0.95
C LEU A 73 -2.35 -7.60 -2.10
N LEU A 74 -1.90 -6.90 -3.13
CA LEU A 74 -2.71 -6.64 -4.31
C LEU A 74 -3.12 -7.94 -4.99
N ARG A 75 -2.21 -8.90 -5.09
CA ARG A 75 -2.51 -10.20 -5.67
C ARG A 75 -3.57 -10.96 -4.88
N ILE A 76 -3.46 -10.92 -3.55
CA ILE A 76 -4.44 -11.55 -2.67
C ILE A 76 -5.84 -10.97 -2.91
N LYS A 77 -5.92 -9.68 -3.16
CA LYS A 77 -7.18 -8.99 -3.44
C LYS A 77 -7.61 -9.06 -4.91
N GLY A 78 -6.81 -9.70 -5.75
CA GLY A 78 -7.13 -9.85 -7.16
C GLY A 78 -6.88 -8.59 -7.99
N ILE A 79 -6.11 -7.65 -7.47
CA ILE A 79 -5.75 -6.42 -8.18
C ILE A 79 -4.42 -6.67 -8.89
N LYS A 80 -4.40 -6.50 -10.21
CA LYS A 80 -3.19 -6.69 -10.97
C LYS A 80 -2.38 -5.41 -11.06
N ALA A 81 -1.08 -5.51 -10.80
CA ALA A 81 -0.19 -4.39 -11.02
C ALA A 81 -0.05 -4.16 -12.52
N THR A 82 -0.13 -2.88 -12.93
CA THR A 82 -0.03 -2.50 -14.32
C THR A 82 1.39 -2.78 -14.83
N GLY A 83 1.51 -3.32 -16.01
CA GLY A 83 2.80 -3.58 -16.64
C GLY A 83 3.44 -4.91 -16.27
N SER A 84 2.76 -5.72 -15.52
CA SER A 84 3.25 -7.05 -15.17
C SER A 84 2.66 -8.14 -16.06
#